data_2d5420ee1f4d7fa3e3ea0dfa0323aece
#
_entry.id   2d5420ee1f4d7fa3e3ea0dfa0323aece
#
_cell.length_a   1.000
_cell.length_b   1.000
_cell.length_c   1.000
_cell.angle_alpha   90.00
_cell.angle_beta   90.00
_cell.angle_gamma   90.00
#
_symmetry.space_group_name_H-M   'P 1'
#
loop_
_entity.id
_entity.type
_entity.pdbx_description
1 polymer ?
#
loop_
_entity_poly.entity_id
_entity_poly.type
_entity_poly.pdbx_seq_one_letter_code
_entity_poly.pdbx_strand_id
1 'polypeptide(L)'
;MKKDCLLLVLIALFNLTGCEQPKAPEAYGPVPTEAQLKWQELERYAFIHFSMNTFTDMEWGYGDKDPQLFNPSELDCRQWCRLFKDAGMKGVILTAKHHDGFCLWPSAYTYCSVKQSPWRNGNGDLVRELADACKEYGLKLGIYLSPWDRNHKEYGTEAYITYFRNQLNELLTNYGDIFEVWFDGANGGSGYYGGADETRSVDRKTYYDWPGTNQLVKKLQPDAVIFSDAGPDVRWCGNEAGWVGETNWSTLRREEVWPGWPHYQQLQNGHEDGSYWVPAEVNVSIRPGWFYHEDQDEQVKTVDQLLDVYYHSVGRNATWNLNIPIDKRGLVHPTDSAVLMEVAKILQNNFKENLALQAEVRASNVRGKDFAAAHLIDGNKDSYWATDDEVTSASVEFDFKVPTAINQFLVQEYIRLGQRVKAFTLEAFVGDEWQVVATGSTIGYKRILRFPTVETQKLRFTINDAKACPLLSNVEIYRGKTSEEQATLHSGQEKSEWKVLSKGITPSDYLLDGNYQTVYRQAERSIVVDLTNKLGVKGFQYLPNTEIGSDGLIFEYKFEVSEDGKEWQVVKEGEFSNIQNNPVLQTVSFEPVQARYVKLSARSVVNDAPTIECAELDVVIE
;
A
#
# COMPACT_ATOMS: atom_id res chain seq x y z
N MET A 1 94.46 36.30 13.65
CA MET A 1 94.13 35.00 13.09
C MET A 1 92.84 34.55 13.75
N LYS A 2 91.72 34.80 13.16
CA LYS A 2 90.37 34.34 13.59
C LYS A 2 89.88 33.43 12.51
N LYS A 3 89.53 32.16 12.89
CA LYS A 3 88.87 31.16 12.02
C LYS A 3 87.38 31.30 12.22
N ASP A 4 86.68 31.66 11.16
CA ASP A 4 85.23 31.67 11.11
C ASP A 4 84.73 30.25 10.76
N CYS A 5 83.96 29.65 11.69
CA CYS A 5 83.28 28.41 11.47
C CYS A 5 81.91 28.72 10.88
N LEU A 6 81.71 28.37 9.62
CA LEU A 6 80.43 28.47 8.92
C LEU A 6 79.55 27.22 9.27
N LEU A 7 78.48 27.41 10.04
CA LEU A 7 77.52 26.36 10.40
C LEU A 7 76.42 26.31 9.36
N LEU A 8 76.42 25.30 8.47
CA LEU A 8 75.34 25.04 7.51
C LEU A 8 74.22 24.34 8.27
N VAL A 9 73.13 25.07 8.49
CA VAL A 9 71.85 24.47 8.99
C VAL A 9 71.08 23.93 7.76
N LEU A 10 71.04 22.63 7.57
CA LEU A 10 70.15 21.94 6.64
C LEU A 10 68.74 21.93 7.25
N ILE A 11 67.84 22.76 6.76
CA ILE A 11 66.40 22.69 7.05
C ILE A 11 65.84 21.58 6.16
N ALA A 12 65.63 20.40 6.72
CA ALA A 12 64.86 19.34 6.11
C ALA A 12 63.37 19.74 6.18
N LEU A 13 62.82 20.22 5.10
CA LEU A 13 61.36 20.37 4.89
C LEU A 13 60.78 18.96 4.82
N PHE A 14 60.31 18.43 5.95
CA PHE A 14 59.33 17.35 5.92
C PHE A 14 58.00 17.89 5.37
N ASN A 15 57.76 17.63 4.11
CA ASN A 15 56.39 17.69 3.59
C ASN A 15 55.56 16.65 4.32
N LEU A 16 54.92 17.05 5.41
CA LEU A 16 53.79 16.33 5.97
C LEU A 16 52.66 16.48 4.98
N THR A 17 52.62 15.62 3.97
CA THR A 17 51.35 15.32 3.27
C THR A 17 50.47 14.69 4.33
N GLY A 18 49.74 15.52 5.05
CA GLY A 18 48.63 15.04 5.86
C GLY A 18 47.70 14.28 4.87
N CYS A 19 47.55 12.98 5.10
CA CYS A 19 46.41 12.27 4.49
C CYS A 19 45.16 13.01 4.97
N GLU A 20 44.62 13.91 4.17
CA GLU A 20 43.25 14.40 4.40
C GLU A 20 42.37 13.15 4.45
N GLN A 21 41.73 12.94 5.59
CA GLN A 21 40.72 11.89 5.65
C GLN A 21 39.63 12.24 4.60
N PRO A 22 39.22 11.27 3.79
CA PRO A 22 38.21 11.52 2.77
C PRO A 22 36.94 12.02 3.45
N LYS A 23 36.42 13.16 2.96
CA LYS A 23 35.18 13.75 3.47
C LYS A 23 34.00 12.83 3.15
N ALA A 24 32.97 12.86 4.00
CA ALA A 24 31.70 12.24 3.70
C ALA A 24 31.15 12.78 2.36
N PRO A 25 30.48 11.94 1.57
CA PRO A 25 29.81 12.41 0.34
C PRO A 25 28.80 13.51 0.63
N GLU A 26 28.68 14.47 -0.28
CA GLU A 26 27.65 15.50 -0.19
C GLU A 26 26.25 14.91 -0.46
N ALA A 27 25.22 15.51 0.10
CA ALA A 27 23.84 15.15 -0.22
C ALA A 27 23.54 15.38 -1.70
N TYR A 28 22.77 14.50 -2.32
CA TYR A 28 22.36 14.61 -3.73
C TYR A 28 20.83 14.68 -3.84
N GLY A 29 20.33 15.78 -4.43
CA GLY A 29 18.91 16.01 -4.60
C GLY A 29 18.15 16.17 -3.28
N PRO A 30 16.83 15.94 -3.29
CA PRO A 30 16.03 15.95 -2.06
C PRO A 30 16.43 14.83 -1.10
N VAL A 31 16.40 15.14 0.19
CA VAL A 31 16.69 14.19 1.27
C VAL A 31 15.49 14.06 2.22
N PRO A 32 15.31 12.93 2.90
CA PRO A 32 14.26 12.76 3.87
C PRO A 32 14.45 13.62 5.12
N THR A 33 13.35 14.06 5.71
CA THR A 33 13.31 14.59 7.08
C THR A 33 13.48 13.47 8.11
N GLU A 34 13.82 13.80 9.36
CA GLU A 34 13.87 12.82 10.43
C GLU A 34 12.53 12.11 10.69
N ALA A 35 11.40 12.81 10.50
CA ALA A 35 10.07 12.21 10.59
C ALA A 35 9.85 11.16 9.49
N GLN A 36 10.24 11.45 8.25
CA GLN A 36 10.14 10.52 7.13
C GLN A 36 11.07 9.30 7.29
N LEU A 37 12.28 9.48 7.84
CA LEU A 37 13.18 8.37 8.15
C LEU A 37 12.58 7.42 9.19
N LYS A 38 12.08 7.98 10.31
CA LYS A 38 11.39 7.19 11.35
C LYS A 38 10.16 6.47 10.80
N TRP A 39 9.43 7.09 9.89
CA TRP A 39 8.27 6.51 9.25
C TRP A 39 8.68 5.36 8.30
N GLN A 40 9.69 5.52 7.45
CA GLN A 40 10.18 4.44 6.58
C GLN A 40 10.69 3.23 7.38
N GLU A 41 11.27 3.45 8.56
CA GLU A 41 11.71 2.38 9.47
C GLU A 41 10.55 1.54 10.07
N LEU A 42 9.31 2.03 9.99
CA LEU A 42 8.15 1.23 10.40
C LEU A 42 7.88 0.08 9.43
N GLU A 43 8.10 0.28 8.14
CA GLU A 43 7.91 -0.66 7.04
C GLU A 43 6.49 -1.23 6.92
N ARG A 44 5.89 -1.71 8.02
CA ARG A 44 4.57 -2.36 8.06
C ARG A 44 3.75 -1.86 9.24
N TYR A 45 2.52 -1.49 8.93
CA TYR A 45 1.52 -1.10 9.93
C TYR A 45 0.10 -1.44 9.45
N ALA A 46 -0.84 -1.48 10.37
CA ALA A 46 -2.23 -1.82 10.09
C ALA A 46 -3.03 -0.57 9.75
N PHE A 47 -3.96 -0.72 8.84
CA PHE A 47 -5.05 0.21 8.59
C PHE A 47 -6.35 -0.41 9.11
N ILE A 48 -7.20 0.35 9.76
CA ILE A 48 -8.48 -0.12 10.27
C ILE A 48 -9.60 0.72 9.66
N HIS A 49 -10.43 0.05 8.85
CA HIS A 49 -11.74 0.56 8.45
C HIS A 49 -12.80 -0.08 9.33
N PHE A 50 -13.40 0.72 10.18
CA PHE A 50 -14.49 0.33 11.06
C PHE A 50 -15.33 1.55 11.39
N SER A 51 -16.58 1.59 10.96
CA SER A 51 -17.50 2.68 11.25
C SER A 51 -18.95 2.27 11.00
N MET A 52 -19.83 3.22 10.75
CA MET A 52 -21.21 3.01 10.33
C MET A 52 -21.32 2.06 9.13
N ASN A 53 -20.37 2.12 8.20
CA ASN A 53 -20.35 1.31 7.00
C ASN A 53 -20.28 -0.19 7.29
N THR A 54 -19.57 -0.61 8.33
CA THR A 54 -19.57 -2.01 8.81
C THR A 54 -20.97 -2.51 9.18
N PHE A 55 -21.81 -1.63 9.75
CA PHE A 55 -23.18 -2.00 10.20
C PHE A 55 -24.23 -1.87 9.11
N THR A 56 -23.94 -1.16 8.05
CA THR A 56 -24.84 -0.92 6.92
C THR A 56 -24.47 -1.68 5.64
N ASP A 57 -23.39 -2.46 5.71
CA ASP A 57 -22.88 -3.26 4.60
C ASP A 57 -22.53 -2.39 3.37
N MET A 58 -21.82 -1.28 3.62
CA MET A 58 -21.43 -0.29 2.60
C MET A 58 -19.95 0.02 2.68
N GLU A 59 -19.37 0.47 1.55
CA GLU A 59 -17.98 0.92 1.51
C GLU A 59 -17.86 2.42 1.82
N TRP A 60 -18.61 3.24 1.14
CA TRP A 60 -18.52 4.70 1.32
C TRP A 60 -19.66 5.26 2.16
N GLY A 61 -20.78 4.55 2.25
CA GLY A 61 -22.00 5.03 2.87
C GLY A 61 -22.53 6.28 2.17
N TYR A 62 -23.73 6.71 2.49
CA TYR A 62 -24.34 7.90 1.85
C TYR A 62 -24.34 9.13 2.78
N GLY A 63 -24.04 8.95 4.06
CA GLY A 63 -24.06 9.99 5.08
C GLY A 63 -25.42 10.23 5.73
N ASP A 64 -26.42 9.39 5.43
CA ASP A 64 -27.80 9.50 5.85
C ASP A 64 -28.19 8.58 7.02
N LYS A 65 -27.27 7.73 7.48
CA LYS A 65 -27.60 6.67 8.44
C LYS A 65 -27.70 7.21 9.88
N ASP A 66 -28.65 6.63 10.63
CA ASP A 66 -28.82 6.95 12.04
C ASP A 66 -27.64 6.43 12.86
N PRO A 67 -26.95 7.27 13.66
CA PRO A 67 -25.91 6.86 14.60
C PRO A 67 -26.29 5.70 15.53
N GLN A 68 -27.58 5.47 15.79
CA GLN A 68 -28.07 4.36 16.60
C GLN A 68 -27.72 2.97 16.01
N LEU A 69 -27.38 2.86 14.73
CA LEU A 69 -26.97 1.60 14.09
C LEU A 69 -25.58 1.15 14.54
N PHE A 70 -24.71 2.07 14.94
CA PHE A 70 -23.37 1.73 15.43
C PHE A 70 -23.41 1.14 16.81
N ASN A 71 -23.34 -0.19 16.94
CA ASN A 71 -23.42 -0.88 18.23
C ASN A 71 -22.61 -2.18 18.26
N PRO A 72 -21.26 -2.13 18.25
CA PRO A 72 -20.44 -3.33 18.37
C PRO A 72 -20.67 -4.02 19.72
N SER A 73 -20.85 -5.36 19.68
CA SER A 73 -21.19 -6.14 20.87
C SER A 73 -20.00 -6.51 21.77
N GLU A 74 -18.79 -6.63 21.15
CA GLU A 74 -17.59 -7.20 21.80
C GLU A 74 -16.33 -6.38 21.51
N LEU A 75 -16.46 -5.09 21.17
CA LEU A 75 -15.33 -4.26 20.75
C LEU A 75 -14.16 -4.34 21.73
N ASP A 76 -12.99 -4.77 21.20
CA ASP A 76 -11.74 -4.92 21.96
C ASP A 76 -10.52 -4.47 21.15
N CYS A 77 -10.12 -3.21 21.30
CA CYS A 77 -8.91 -2.66 20.68
C CYS A 77 -7.61 -3.36 21.13
N ARG A 78 -7.61 -4.05 22.28
CA ARG A 78 -6.46 -4.85 22.74
C ARG A 78 -6.31 -6.12 21.90
N GLN A 79 -7.42 -6.76 21.50
CA GLN A 79 -7.38 -7.89 20.58
C GLN A 79 -6.73 -7.49 19.26
N TRP A 80 -7.08 -6.30 18.71
CA TRP A 80 -6.48 -5.77 17.49
C TRP A 80 -4.98 -5.53 17.66
N CYS A 81 -4.60 -4.74 18.67
CA CYS A 81 -3.21 -4.37 18.91
C CYS A 81 -2.31 -5.57 19.21
N ARG A 82 -2.79 -6.56 19.97
CA ARG A 82 -2.05 -7.80 20.23
C ARG A 82 -1.76 -8.54 18.93
N LEU A 83 -2.79 -8.75 18.10
CA LEU A 83 -2.64 -9.41 16.80
C LEU A 83 -1.62 -8.69 15.89
N PHE A 84 -1.75 -7.36 15.76
CA PHE A 84 -0.85 -6.58 14.91
C PHE A 84 0.59 -6.60 15.43
N LYS A 85 0.77 -6.54 16.74
CA LYS A 85 2.09 -6.67 17.38
C LYS A 85 2.71 -8.05 17.10
N ASP A 86 1.93 -9.12 17.28
CA ASP A 86 2.38 -10.49 17.03
C ASP A 86 2.69 -10.72 15.56
N ALA A 87 1.96 -10.06 14.65
CA ALA A 87 2.24 -10.02 13.22
C ALA A 87 3.46 -9.17 12.84
N GLY A 88 4.12 -8.50 13.79
CA GLY A 88 5.31 -7.68 13.56
C GLY A 88 5.03 -6.32 12.94
N MET A 89 3.79 -5.85 12.98
CA MET A 89 3.43 -4.47 12.62
C MET A 89 3.88 -3.50 13.71
N LYS A 90 4.14 -2.24 13.33
CA LYS A 90 4.72 -1.24 14.24
C LYS A 90 3.80 -0.06 14.52
N GLY A 91 2.68 0.05 13.81
CA GLY A 91 1.70 1.10 13.98
C GLY A 91 0.30 0.66 13.55
N VAL A 92 -0.67 1.50 13.83
CA VAL A 92 -2.08 1.34 13.45
C VAL A 92 -2.63 2.69 13.04
N ILE A 93 -3.25 2.78 11.87
CA ILE A 93 -4.02 3.95 11.43
C ILE A 93 -5.50 3.62 11.53
N LEU A 94 -6.28 4.49 12.17
CA LEU A 94 -7.74 4.34 12.31
C LEU A 94 -8.45 5.34 11.41
N THR A 95 -9.45 4.89 10.65
CA THR A 95 -10.42 5.76 10.00
C THR A 95 -11.33 6.41 11.05
N ALA A 96 -10.84 7.45 11.74
CA ALA A 96 -11.59 8.11 12.81
C ALA A 96 -12.92 8.71 12.31
N LYS A 97 -12.95 9.20 11.06
CA LYS A 97 -14.15 9.57 10.30
C LYS A 97 -13.94 9.24 8.84
N HIS A 98 -14.78 8.39 8.25
CA HIS A 98 -14.81 8.10 6.82
C HIS A 98 -15.76 9.06 6.07
N HIS A 99 -16.00 8.83 4.76
CA HIS A 99 -16.81 9.71 3.90
C HIS A 99 -18.28 9.85 4.35
N ASP A 100 -18.81 8.87 5.08
CA ASP A 100 -20.16 8.91 5.66
C ASP A 100 -20.35 9.97 6.75
N GLY A 101 -19.24 10.56 7.25
CA GLY A 101 -19.23 11.60 8.25
C GLY A 101 -19.39 11.13 9.70
N PHE A 102 -19.50 9.81 9.95
CA PHE A 102 -19.63 9.28 11.31
C PHE A 102 -18.30 9.33 12.08
N CYS A 103 -18.29 10.00 13.22
CA CYS A 103 -17.11 10.18 14.06
C CYS A 103 -17.00 9.09 15.13
N LEU A 104 -15.88 8.37 15.16
CA LEU A 104 -15.58 7.33 16.15
C LEU A 104 -15.11 7.88 17.51
N TRP A 105 -15.10 9.22 17.68
CA TRP A 105 -14.84 9.93 18.93
C TRP A 105 -16.00 10.89 19.24
N PRO A 106 -16.17 11.31 20.49
CA PRO A 106 -17.26 12.20 20.90
C PRO A 106 -17.03 13.66 20.47
N SER A 107 -16.90 13.90 19.13
CA SER A 107 -16.67 15.24 18.57
C SER A 107 -17.67 16.28 19.10
N ALA A 108 -17.16 17.47 19.40
CA ALA A 108 -18.01 18.60 19.83
C ALA A 108 -18.71 19.29 18.65
N TYR A 109 -18.32 18.97 17.41
CA TYR A 109 -18.72 19.72 16.22
C TYR A 109 -19.80 19.05 15.37
N THR A 110 -20.17 17.80 15.67
CA THR A 110 -21.20 17.08 14.93
C THR A 110 -22.10 16.25 15.84
N TYR A 111 -23.34 16.07 15.41
CA TYR A 111 -24.26 15.07 15.96
C TYR A 111 -23.91 13.66 15.50
N CYS A 112 -23.38 13.50 14.25
CA CYS A 112 -23.06 12.22 13.65
C CYS A 112 -21.79 11.61 14.28
N SER A 113 -21.94 10.96 15.45
CA SER A 113 -20.82 10.42 16.21
C SER A 113 -21.25 9.35 17.21
N VAL A 114 -20.30 8.66 17.79
CA VAL A 114 -20.49 7.66 18.86
C VAL A 114 -21.28 8.17 20.07
N LYS A 115 -21.35 9.49 20.30
CA LYS A 115 -22.21 10.08 21.35
C LYS A 115 -23.69 9.76 21.18
N GLN A 116 -24.12 9.53 19.96
CA GLN A 116 -25.52 9.26 19.63
C GLN A 116 -25.81 7.78 19.44
N SER A 117 -24.78 6.92 19.49
CA SER A 117 -24.94 5.50 19.40
C SER A 117 -25.30 4.87 20.76
N PRO A 118 -25.95 3.67 20.79
CA PRO A 118 -26.18 2.93 22.03
C PRO A 118 -24.88 2.31 22.58
N TRP A 119 -23.83 2.24 21.79
CA TRP A 119 -22.55 1.70 22.21
C TRP A 119 -22.01 2.48 23.43
N ARG A 120 -21.60 1.74 24.48
CA ARG A 120 -21.15 2.33 25.76
C ARG A 120 -22.16 3.33 26.35
N ASN A 121 -23.46 3.20 26.03
CA ASN A 121 -24.52 4.15 26.44
C ASN A 121 -24.24 5.60 26.02
N GLY A 122 -23.67 5.83 24.82
CA GLY A 122 -23.30 7.14 24.30
C GLY A 122 -22.02 7.76 24.90
N ASN A 123 -21.28 7.00 25.73
CA ASN A 123 -20.02 7.44 26.34
C ASN A 123 -18.79 6.80 25.69
N GLY A 124 -18.94 6.17 24.53
CA GLY A 124 -17.85 5.56 23.80
C GLY A 124 -16.89 6.59 23.20
N ASP A 125 -15.61 6.25 23.18
CA ASP A 125 -14.55 6.95 22.46
C ASP A 125 -13.57 5.91 21.93
N LEU A 126 -13.82 5.46 20.69
CA LEU A 126 -13.03 4.39 20.10
C LEU A 126 -11.60 4.85 19.81
N VAL A 127 -11.40 6.11 19.44
CA VAL A 127 -10.06 6.67 19.23
C VAL A 127 -9.25 6.61 20.52
N ARG A 128 -9.86 6.90 21.68
CA ARG A 128 -9.25 6.78 23.00
C ARG A 128 -8.93 5.33 23.34
N GLU A 129 -9.90 4.42 23.16
CA GLU A 129 -9.70 3.00 23.46
C GLU A 129 -8.54 2.43 22.62
N LEU A 130 -8.43 2.81 21.33
CA LEU A 130 -7.32 2.39 20.47
C LEU A 130 -6.00 3.06 20.85
N ALA A 131 -5.99 4.36 21.17
CA ALA A 131 -4.79 5.08 21.61
C ALA A 131 -4.16 4.42 22.85
N ASP A 132 -5.01 4.08 23.83
CA ASP A 132 -4.57 3.41 25.06
C ASP A 132 -4.05 1.98 24.77
N ALA A 133 -4.71 1.23 23.89
CA ALA A 133 -4.23 -0.09 23.47
C ALA A 133 -2.92 0.01 22.68
N CYS A 134 -2.76 0.94 21.76
CA CYS A 134 -1.50 1.18 21.04
C CYS A 134 -0.35 1.45 22.02
N LYS A 135 -0.59 2.30 23.02
CA LYS A 135 0.40 2.59 24.05
C LYS A 135 0.77 1.36 24.87
N GLU A 136 -0.22 0.54 25.27
CA GLU A 136 -0.02 -0.71 26.03
C GLU A 136 0.84 -1.73 25.25
N TYR A 137 0.60 -1.89 23.94
CA TYR A 137 1.31 -2.84 23.09
C TYR A 137 2.56 -2.27 22.41
N GLY A 138 2.88 -0.98 22.62
CA GLY A 138 4.03 -0.31 22.00
C GLY A 138 3.90 -0.12 20.50
N LEU A 139 2.68 0.06 20.01
CA LEU A 139 2.38 0.42 18.62
C LEU A 139 2.26 1.95 18.48
N LYS A 140 2.55 2.47 17.28
CA LYS A 140 2.31 3.87 16.93
C LYS A 140 0.86 4.06 16.52
N LEU A 141 0.25 5.21 16.89
CA LEU A 141 -1.09 5.60 16.46
C LEU A 141 -1.03 6.55 15.28
N GLY A 142 -1.75 6.26 14.21
CA GLY A 142 -2.05 7.14 13.09
C GLY A 142 -3.54 7.42 13.00
N ILE A 143 -3.90 8.53 12.39
CA ILE A 143 -5.29 9.00 12.28
C ILE A 143 -5.62 9.33 10.83
N TYR A 144 -6.67 8.69 10.32
CA TYR A 144 -7.31 9.07 9.07
C TYR A 144 -8.54 9.96 9.39
N LEU A 145 -8.60 11.10 8.76
CA LEU A 145 -9.77 11.99 8.80
C LEU A 145 -10.18 12.32 7.36
N SER A 146 -11.31 11.78 6.90
CA SER A 146 -11.82 12.05 5.57
C SER A 146 -12.03 13.55 5.34
N PRO A 147 -11.43 14.13 4.29
CA PRO A 147 -11.75 15.49 3.86
C PRO A 147 -13.16 15.61 3.30
N TRP A 148 -13.63 14.56 2.62
CA TRP A 148 -15.01 14.48 2.16
C TRP A 148 -15.94 14.05 3.28
N ASP A 149 -17.10 14.72 3.41
CA ASP A 149 -18.09 14.44 4.45
C ASP A 149 -19.48 14.50 3.83
N ARG A 150 -20.05 13.34 3.59
CA ARG A 150 -21.37 13.16 2.97
C ARG A 150 -22.55 13.49 3.90
N ASN A 151 -22.30 13.58 5.22
CA ASN A 151 -23.30 13.97 6.21
C ASN A 151 -23.39 15.48 6.38
N HIS A 152 -22.25 16.21 6.31
CA HIS A 152 -22.19 17.59 6.74
C HIS A 152 -22.83 18.57 5.75
N LYS A 153 -23.84 19.34 6.21
CA LYS A 153 -24.62 20.27 5.39
C LYS A 153 -23.80 21.38 4.71
N GLU A 154 -22.68 21.79 5.31
CA GLU A 154 -21.82 22.86 4.79
C GLU A 154 -20.68 22.33 3.89
N TYR A 155 -20.63 21.03 3.60
CA TYR A 155 -19.61 20.51 2.67
C TYR A 155 -19.65 21.25 1.33
N GLY A 156 -18.50 21.68 0.85
CA GLY A 156 -18.37 22.51 -0.36
C GLY A 156 -18.32 24.02 -0.09
N THR A 157 -18.48 24.47 1.18
CA THR A 157 -18.37 25.88 1.58
C THR A 157 -17.13 26.13 2.45
N GLU A 158 -16.74 27.40 2.65
CA GLU A 158 -15.65 27.78 3.57
C GLU A 158 -15.92 27.39 5.04
N ALA A 159 -17.19 27.38 5.45
CA ALA A 159 -17.59 27.00 6.81
C ALA A 159 -17.19 25.55 7.11
N TYR A 160 -17.24 24.67 6.13
CA TYR A 160 -16.81 23.28 6.27
C TYR A 160 -15.31 23.16 6.57
N ILE A 161 -14.46 24.00 6.00
CA ILE A 161 -13.02 23.97 6.26
C ILE A 161 -12.71 24.28 7.73
N THR A 162 -13.44 25.21 8.31
CA THR A 162 -13.34 25.50 9.76
C THR A 162 -13.79 24.29 10.60
N TYR A 163 -14.90 23.64 10.23
CA TYR A 163 -15.39 22.43 10.88
C TYR A 163 -14.36 21.29 10.78
N PHE A 164 -13.85 21.02 9.60
CA PHE A 164 -12.84 19.99 9.35
C PHE A 164 -11.57 20.21 10.21
N ARG A 165 -11.06 21.45 10.25
CA ARG A 165 -9.89 21.80 11.07
C ARG A 165 -10.16 21.74 12.57
N ASN A 166 -11.36 22.02 13.02
CA ASN A 166 -11.75 21.85 14.42
C ASN A 166 -11.74 20.37 14.83
N GLN A 167 -12.27 19.48 14.00
CA GLN A 167 -12.18 18.03 14.20
C GLN A 167 -10.74 17.53 14.18
N LEU A 168 -9.94 18.01 13.24
CA LEU A 168 -8.52 17.70 13.19
C LEU A 168 -7.79 18.15 14.46
N ASN A 169 -8.11 19.34 14.98
CA ASN A 169 -7.54 19.81 16.24
C ASN A 169 -7.93 18.91 17.42
N GLU A 170 -9.20 18.45 17.53
CA GLU A 170 -9.60 17.47 18.57
C GLU A 170 -8.73 16.21 18.51
N LEU A 171 -8.58 15.62 17.31
CA LEU A 171 -7.84 14.38 17.11
C LEU A 171 -6.35 14.53 17.39
N LEU A 172 -5.74 15.64 17.02
CA LEU A 172 -4.31 15.86 17.17
C LEU A 172 -3.88 16.38 18.55
N THR A 173 -4.83 16.76 19.41
CA THR A 173 -4.52 17.27 20.77
C THR A 173 -4.91 16.33 21.89
N ASN A 174 -5.90 15.45 21.67
CA ASN A 174 -6.50 14.68 22.76
C ASN A 174 -5.96 13.25 22.91
N TYR A 175 -5.28 12.68 21.90
CA TYR A 175 -5.02 11.23 21.82
C TYR A 175 -3.53 10.84 21.86
N GLY A 176 -2.66 11.79 22.22
CA GLY A 176 -1.22 11.57 22.35
C GLY A 176 -0.46 11.76 21.03
N ASP A 177 0.69 11.10 20.91
CA ASP A 177 1.56 11.25 19.75
C ASP A 177 0.99 10.50 18.53
N ILE A 178 0.90 11.20 17.41
CA ILE A 178 0.43 10.67 16.14
C ILE A 178 1.64 10.53 15.21
N PHE A 179 1.85 9.33 14.62
CA PHE A 179 2.96 9.11 13.70
C PHE A 179 2.62 9.51 12.27
N GLU A 180 1.33 9.42 11.89
CA GLU A 180 0.84 9.70 10.55
C GLU A 180 -0.58 10.28 10.58
N VAL A 181 -0.79 11.36 9.83
CA VAL A 181 -2.11 11.93 9.55
C VAL A 181 -2.44 11.65 8.10
N TRP A 182 -3.55 10.95 7.89
CA TRP A 182 -3.92 10.39 6.61
C TRP A 182 -5.13 11.12 6.01
N PHE A 183 -4.95 11.76 4.85
CA PHE A 183 -5.98 12.45 4.10
C PHE A 183 -6.28 11.74 2.80
N ASP A 184 -7.54 11.35 2.61
CA ASP A 184 -8.02 10.66 1.43
C ASP A 184 -8.11 11.60 0.21
N GLY A 185 -7.86 11.05 -0.98
CA GLY A 185 -7.98 11.75 -2.25
C GLY A 185 -9.41 11.80 -2.80
N ALA A 186 -10.35 11.04 -2.23
CA ALA A 186 -11.76 11.09 -2.60
C ALA A 186 -12.41 12.39 -2.12
N ASN A 187 -12.99 13.15 -3.04
CA ASN A 187 -13.43 14.51 -2.81
C ASN A 187 -14.66 14.86 -3.65
N GLY A 188 -15.80 15.07 -2.99
CA GLY A 188 -17.06 15.40 -3.65
C GLY A 188 -17.75 14.19 -4.30
N GLY A 189 -18.98 14.35 -4.61
CA GLY A 189 -19.86 13.32 -5.13
C GLY A 189 -21.27 13.44 -4.56
N SER A 190 -22.11 12.42 -4.78
CA SER A 190 -23.45 12.33 -4.22
C SER A 190 -23.41 12.07 -2.72
N GLY A 191 -24.32 12.65 -1.98
CA GLY A 191 -24.43 12.52 -0.53
C GLY A 191 -25.67 13.15 0.06
N TYR A 192 -25.89 12.90 1.35
CA TYR A 192 -27.04 13.39 2.09
C TYR A 192 -26.94 14.88 2.43
N TYR A 193 -25.73 15.37 2.74
CA TYR A 193 -25.39 16.77 3.05
C TYR A 193 -26.40 17.50 3.94
N GLY A 194 -26.81 16.85 5.04
CA GLY A 194 -27.77 17.41 5.99
C GLY A 194 -29.22 17.43 5.47
N GLY A 195 -29.58 16.56 4.53
CA GLY A 195 -30.90 16.42 3.93
C GLY A 195 -31.02 17.01 2.53
N ALA A 196 -29.92 17.48 1.95
CA ALA A 196 -29.94 18.06 0.60
C ALA A 196 -30.00 17.00 -0.53
N ASP A 197 -29.60 15.75 -0.27
CA ASP A 197 -29.57 14.61 -1.22
C ASP A 197 -29.16 15.03 -2.63
N GLU A 198 -27.92 15.50 -2.76
CA GLU A 198 -27.42 16.09 -4.00
C GLU A 198 -25.98 15.68 -4.27
N THR A 199 -25.47 16.03 -5.45
CA THR A 199 -24.06 15.90 -5.80
C THR A 199 -23.36 17.23 -5.63
N ARG A 200 -22.25 17.25 -4.83
CA ARG A 200 -21.39 18.42 -4.64
C ARG A 200 -20.03 18.16 -5.24
N SER A 201 -19.55 19.11 -6.03
CA SER A 201 -18.19 19.13 -6.58
C SER A 201 -17.38 20.23 -5.91
N VAL A 202 -16.11 19.94 -5.65
CA VAL A 202 -15.16 20.92 -5.12
C VAL A 202 -13.93 20.98 -6.03
N ASP A 203 -13.27 22.11 -6.08
CA ASP A 203 -11.93 22.19 -6.67
C ASP A 203 -10.94 21.51 -5.71
N ARG A 204 -10.61 20.27 -6.00
CA ARG A 204 -9.75 19.40 -5.16
C ARG A 204 -8.38 20.01 -4.88
N LYS A 205 -7.90 20.90 -5.75
CA LYS A 205 -6.59 21.54 -5.64
C LYS A 205 -6.59 22.69 -4.64
N THR A 206 -7.67 23.42 -4.52
CA THR A 206 -7.70 24.68 -3.76
C THR A 206 -8.67 24.70 -2.58
N TYR A 207 -9.79 23.98 -2.66
CA TYR A 207 -10.90 24.04 -1.71
C TYR A 207 -10.48 23.80 -0.25
N TYR A 208 -9.65 22.78 0.02
CA TYR A 208 -9.27 22.42 1.40
C TYR A 208 -8.17 23.29 2.00
N ASP A 209 -7.61 24.26 1.24
CA ASP A 209 -6.44 25.02 1.67
C ASP A 209 -5.39 24.11 2.35
N TRP A 210 -4.90 23.14 1.56
CA TRP A 210 -3.94 22.15 2.06
C TRP A 210 -2.71 22.76 2.73
N PRO A 211 -2.13 23.89 2.24
CA PRO A 211 -1.02 24.53 2.93
C PRO A 211 -1.34 24.90 4.37
N GLY A 212 -2.50 25.55 4.61
CA GLY A 212 -2.95 25.93 5.94
C GLY A 212 -3.31 24.72 6.82
N THR A 213 -3.94 23.69 6.24
CA THR A 213 -4.27 22.45 6.96
C THR A 213 -3.02 21.68 7.35
N ASN A 214 -2.05 21.53 6.45
CA ASN A 214 -0.76 20.86 6.73
C ASN A 214 0.05 21.62 7.80
N GLN A 215 0.03 22.96 7.78
CA GLN A 215 0.66 23.77 8.80
C GLN A 215 0.04 23.54 10.20
N LEU A 216 -1.29 23.38 10.28
CA LEU A 216 -1.98 23.04 11.52
C LEU A 216 -1.50 21.67 12.04
N VAL A 217 -1.43 20.65 11.19
CA VAL A 217 -0.91 19.32 11.57
C VAL A 217 0.51 19.44 12.13
N LYS A 218 1.42 20.06 11.40
CA LYS A 218 2.83 20.20 11.82
C LYS A 218 3.01 21.02 13.09
N LYS A 219 2.11 21.97 13.35
CA LYS A 219 2.10 22.74 14.59
C LYS A 219 1.71 21.89 15.80
N LEU A 220 0.72 21.00 15.64
CA LEU A 220 0.18 20.17 16.72
C LEU A 220 0.97 18.87 16.91
N GLN A 221 1.46 18.28 15.81
CA GLN A 221 2.18 17.00 15.74
C GLN A 221 3.41 17.17 14.83
N PRO A 222 4.51 17.79 15.31
CA PRO A 222 5.68 18.12 14.46
C PRO A 222 6.41 16.87 13.91
N ASP A 223 6.35 15.76 14.63
CA ASP A 223 6.97 14.48 14.24
C ASP A 223 6.07 13.59 13.36
N ALA A 224 4.79 13.95 13.18
CA ALA A 224 3.89 13.20 12.29
C ALA A 224 4.24 13.44 10.83
N VAL A 225 4.17 12.40 10.01
CA VAL A 225 4.13 12.54 8.55
C VAL A 225 2.68 12.77 8.10
N ILE A 226 2.52 13.45 6.97
CA ILE A 226 1.21 13.70 6.35
C ILE A 226 1.15 12.92 5.04
N PHE A 227 0.20 12.00 4.98
CA PHE A 227 -0.15 11.27 3.76
C PHE A 227 -1.28 12.00 3.01
N SER A 228 -1.14 12.09 1.71
CA SER A 228 -2.22 12.23 0.73
C SER A 228 -1.75 11.66 -0.61
N ASP A 229 -2.57 11.67 -1.66
CA ASP A 229 -2.16 11.21 -2.99
C ASP A 229 -0.83 11.86 -3.43
N ALA A 230 -0.65 13.13 -3.09
CA ALA A 230 0.47 13.95 -3.54
C ALA A 230 1.45 14.38 -2.43
N GLY A 231 1.33 13.83 -1.24
CA GLY A 231 2.10 14.25 -0.07
C GLY A 231 1.38 15.26 0.82
N PRO A 232 2.07 16.09 1.61
CA PRO A 232 3.42 16.60 1.39
C PRO A 232 4.57 15.69 1.78
N ASP A 233 4.37 14.77 2.74
CA ASP A 233 5.46 13.95 3.29
C ASP A 233 5.49 12.54 2.70
N VAL A 234 4.32 11.95 2.46
CA VAL A 234 4.12 10.58 1.97
C VAL A 234 3.07 10.61 0.87
N ARG A 235 3.32 9.90 -0.22
CA ARG A 235 2.37 9.80 -1.34
C ARG A 235 1.70 8.44 -1.40
N TRP A 236 0.50 8.42 -1.94
CA TRP A 236 -0.14 7.20 -2.40
C TRP A 236 0.66 6.54 -3.52
N CYS A 237 0.67 5.21 -3.57
CA CYS A 237 1.35 4.45 -4.62
C CYS A 237 0.60 4.39 -5.95
N GLY A 238 -0.58 5.02 -6.06
CA GLY A 238 -1.36 5.10 -7.29
C GLY A 238 -2.18 3.86 -7.64
N ASN A 239 -2.32 2.92 -6.72
CA ASN A 239 -3.22 1.76 -6.79
C ASN A 239 -3.49 1.23 -5.38
N GLU A 240 -4.50 0.35 -5.25
CA GLU A 240 -4.86 -0.34 -4.02
C GLU A 240 -4.72 -1.87 -4.15
N ALA A 241 -3.99 -2.31 -5.19
CA ALA A 241 -3.70 -3.71 -5.45
C ALA A 241 -2.48 -4.23 -4.69
N GLY A 242 -1.69 -3.36 -4.08
CA GLY A 242 -0.63 -3.75 -3.16
C GLY A 242 0.80 -3.70 -3.71
N TRP A 243 1.11 -2.79 -4.65
CA TRP A 243 2.44 -2.72 -5.24
C TRP A 243 2.88 -1.31 -5.66
N VAL A 244 4.18 -1.11 -5.75
CA VAL A 244 4.83 -0.01 -6.44
C VAL A 244 5.59 -0.51 -7.66
N GLY A 245 5.91 0.38 -8.58
CA GLY A 245 6.65 0.06 -9.79
C GLY A 245 8.02 -0.58 -9.51
N GLU A 246 8.53 -1.31 -10.50
CA GLU A 246 9.90 -1.86 -10.46
C GLU A 246 10.93 -0.74 -10.28
N THR A 247 10.71 0.39 -10.93
CA THR A 247 11.40 1.66 -10.67
C THR A 247 10.56 2.48 -9.71
N ASN A 248 11.08 2.76 -8.51
CA ASN A 248 10.40 3.56 -7.50
C ASN A 248 11.35 4.58 -6.88
N TRP A 249 11.19 5.83 -7.27
CA TRP A 249 11.88 6.98 -6.69
C TRP A 249 11.12 7.52 -5.49
N SER A 250 11.82 7.81 -4.41
CA SER A 250 11.24 8.54 -3.26
C SER A 250 11.08 10.04 -3.55
N THR A 251 11.51 10.50 -4.71
CA THR A 251 11.38 11.91 -5.13
C THR A 251 10.14 12.13 -5.98
N LEU A 252 9.55 13.34 -5.89
CA LEU A 252 8.31 13.71 -6.57
C LEU A 252 8.38 15.17 -7.06
N ARG A 253 7.85 15.44 -8.25
CA ARG A 253 7.53 16.79 -8.75
C ARG A 253 6.19 17.23 -8.16
N ARG A 254 6.21 17.58 -6.87
CA ARG A 254 5.00 17.81 -6.06
C ARG A 254 4.13 18.96 -6.59
N GLU A 255 4.70 19.90 -7.33
CA GLU A 255 3.97 21.02 -7.94
C GLU A 255 3.05 20.59 -9.07
N GLU A 256 3.29 19.42 -9.67
CA GLU A 256 2.51 18.87 -10.78
C GLU A 256 1.38 17.95 -10.32
N VAL A 257 1.34 17.59 -9.04
CA VAL A 257 0.39 16.62 -8.47
C VAL A 257 -0.42 17.23 -7.32
N TRP A 258 -1.64 16.75 -7.11
CA TRP A 258 -2.54 17.17 -6.03
C TRP A 258 -3.48 16.02 -5.63
N PRO A 259 -4.11 16.05 -4.46
CA PRO A 259 -5.08 15.03 -4.06
C PRO A 259 -6.21 14.89 -5.08
N GLY A 260 -6.44 13.65 -5.57
CA GLY A 260 -7.35 13.38 -6.68
C GLY A 260 -6.80 13.74 -8.07
N TRP A 261 -5.48 13.76 -8.25
CA TRP A 261 -4.83 13.98 -9.56
C TRP A 261 -5.20 12.87 -10.56
N PRO A 262 -5.62 13.21 -11.81
CA PRO A 262 -6.17 12.22 -12.74
C PRO A 262 -5.15 11.20 -13.27
N HIS A 263 -3.84 11.49 -13.18
CA HIS A 263 -2.77 10.59 -13.64
C HIS A 263 -2.09 9.86 -12.47
N TYR A 264 -2.84 9.55 -11.43
CA TYR A 264 -2.35 8.99 -10.17
C TYR A 264 -1.56 7.67 -10.34
N GLN A 265 -1.80 6.90 -11.41
CA GLN A 265 -1.02 5.68 -11.71
C GLN A 265 0.49 5.94 -11.85
N GLN A 266 0.90 7.16 -12.21
CA GLN A 266 2.32 7.53 -12.27
C GLN A 266 2.97 7.62 -10.89
N LEU A 267 2.17 7.77 -9.82
CA LEU A 267 2.67 7.86 -8.45
C LEU A 267 3.35 6.56 -7.98
N GLN A 268 3.07 5.42 -8.62
CA GLN A 268 3.73 4.15 -8.34
C GLN A 268 5.25 4.17 -8.57
N ASN A 269 5.73 5.06 -9.44
CA ASN A 269 7.15 5.13 -9.81
C ASN A 269 7.87 6.32 -9.16
N GLY A 270 7.15 7.34 -8.68
CA GLY A 270 7.75 8.63 -8.34
C GLY A 270 8.40 9.30 -9.55
N HIS A 271 9.25 10.30 -9.32
CA HIS A 271 9.93 11.03 -10.38
C HIS A 271 11.45 11.07 -10.12
N GLU A 272 12.25 10.62 -11.07
CA GLU A 272 13.72 10.61 -10.95
C GLU A 272 14.28 12.01 -10.69
N ASP A 273 13.70 13.02 -11.30
CA ASP A 273 14.06 14.45 -11.22
C ASP A 273 13.18 15.23 -10.23
N GLY A 274 12.44 14.53 -9.36
CA GLY A 274 11.57 15.18 -8.37
C GLY A 274 12.33 16.10 -7.44
N SER A 275 11.70 17.22 -7.08
CA SER A 275 12.27 18.31 -6.26
C SER A 275 11.99 18.15 -4.76
N TYR A 276 11.14 17.19 -4.37
CA TYR A 276 10.79 16.90 -2.97
C TYR A 276 10.95 15.41 -2.66
N TRP A 277 11.33 15.10 -1.40
CA TRP A 277 11.33 13.74 -0.90
C TRP A 277 9.90 13.38 -0.44
N VAL A 278 9.23 12.50 -1.17
CA VAL A 278 7.85 12.06 -0.93
C VAL A 278 7.76 10.56 -1.23
N PRO A 279 8.26 9.69 -0.33
CA PRO A 279 8.24 8.24 -0.54
C PRO A 279 6.81 7.70 -0.64
N ALA A 280 6.66 6.54 -1.27
CA ALA A 280 5.37 5.90 -1.47
C ALA A 280 4.94 5.07 -0.26
N GLU A 281 3.64 5.13 0.04
CA GLU A 281 2.92 4.16 0.85
C GLU A 281 2.08 3.25 -0.06
N VAL A 282 2.16 1.95 0.19
CA VAL A 282 1.26 0.95 -0.40
C VAL A 282 0.18 0.65 0.61
N ASN A 283 -1.04 1.07 0.32
CA ASN A 283 -2.23 0.78 1.07
C ASN A 283 -3.09 -0.23 0.30
N VAL A 284 -3.44 -1.32 0.95
CA VAL A 284 -4.16 -2.45 0.36
C VAL A 284 -4.98 -3.16 1.43
N SER A 285 -6.18 -3.62 1.07
CA SER A 285 -7.00 -4.38 2.00
C SER A 285 -6.70 -5.88 1.94
N ILE A 286 -6.78 -6.56 3.09
CA ILE A 286 -6.70 -8.02 3.17
C ILE A 286 -7.92 -8.70 2.51
N ARG A 287 -9.03 -7.98 2.38
CA ARG A 287 -10.30 -8.39 1.74
C ARG A 287 -10.51 -7.60 0.44
N PRO A 288 -11.49 -7.94 -0.40
CA PRO A 288 -11.86 -7.13 -1.56
C PRO A 288 -12.23 -5.69 -1.19
N GLY A 289 -13.06 -5.52 -0.16
CA GLY A 289 -13.48 -4.22 0.36
C GLY A 289 -12.57 -3.64 1.44
N TRP A 290 -12.76 -2.35 1.75
CA TRP A 290 -12.10 -1.66 2.87
C TRP A 290 -12.81 -1.94 4.19
N PHE A 291 -14.14 -1.92 4.20
CA PHE A 291 -14.95 -2.32 5.36
C PHE A 291 -15.20 -3.81 5.40
N TYR A 292 -15.66 -4.31 6.55
CA TYR A 292 -16.03 -5.70 6.71
C TYR A 292 -17.38 -5.98 6.06
N HIS A 293 -17.42 -7.01 5.20
CA HIS A 293 -18.61 -7.60 4.62
C HIS A 293 -18.60 -9.10 4.91
N GLU A 294 -19.70 -9.62 5.42
CA GLU A 294 -19.82 -11.03 5.84
C GLU A 294 -19.66 -11.99 4.65
N ASP A 295 -20.16 -11.62 3.48
CA ASP A 295 -20.06 -12.40 2.24
C ASP A 295 -18.61 -12.43 1.66
N GLN A 296 -17.68 -11.68 2.23
CA GLN A 296 -16.25 -11.70 1.88
C GLN A 296 -15.39 -12.58 2.80
N ASP A 297 -15.96 -13.35 3.74
CA ASP A 297 -15.18 -14.17 4.68
C ASP A 297 -14.33 -15.25 4.00
N GLU A 298 -14.76 -15.73 2.83
CA GLU A 298 -14.02 -16.68 2.01
C GLU A 298 -13.12 -16.01 0.94
N GLN A 299 -13.11 -14.68 0.87
CA GLN A 299 -12.37 -13.90 -0.12
C GLN A 299 -11.16 -13.16 0.47
N VAL A 300 -10.73 -13.56 1.67
CA VAL A 300 -9.51 -13.04 2.30
C VAL A 300 -8.31 -13.40 1.41
N LYS A 301 -7.43 -12.42 1.16
CA LYS A 301 -6.20 -12.67 0.39
C LYS A 301 -5.43 -13.85 0.95
N THR A 302 -4.93 -14.70 0.07
CA THR A 302 -4.10 -15.84 0.47
C THR A 302 -2.76 -15.38 1.06
N VAL A 303 -2.09 -16.30 1.77
CA VAL A 303 -0.75 -16.06 2.31
C VAL A 303 0.22 -15.64 1.21
N ASP A 304 0.19 -16.31 0.05
CA ASP A 304 1.08 -16.00 -1.08
C ASP A 304 0.80 -14.61 -1.67
N GLN A 305 -0.46 -14.21 -1.80
CA GLN A 305 -0.82 -12.86 -2.25
C GLN A 305 -0.30 -11.78 -1.28
N LEU A 306 -0.40 -11.99 0.04
CA LEU A 306 0.13 -11.03 1.00
C LEU A 306 1.67 -11.03 1.07
N LEU A 307 2.32 -12.17 0.83
CA LEU A 307 3.78 -12.22 0.67
C LEU A 307 4.21 -11.44 -0.59
N ASP A 308 3.48 -11.57 -1.69
CA ASP A 308 3.75 -10.79 -2.90
C ASP A 308 3.56 -9.29 -2.66
N VAL A 309 2.51 -8.88 -1.94
CA VAL A 309 2.36 -7.48 -1.49
C VAL A 309 3.59 -7.01 -0.71
N TYR A 310 4.09 -7.81 0.25
CA TYR A 310 5.29 -7.44 1.02
C TYR A 310 6.51 -7.21 0.13
N TYR A 311 6.78 -8.12 -0.80
CA TYR A 311 7.94 -8.01 -1.69
C TYR A 311 7.79 -6.91 -2.74
N HIS A 312 6.54 -6.57 -3.14
CA HIS A 312 6.25 -5.52 -4.11
C HIS A 312 6.00 -4.13 -3.48
N SER A 313 5.99 -4.04 -2.16
CA SER A 313 5.92 -2.79 -1.39
C SER A 313 7.22 -2.52 -0.62
N VAL A 314 7.42 -3.17 0.53
CA VAL A 314 8.63 -3.04 1.36
C VAL A 314 9.88 -3.43 0.59
N GLY A 315 9.79 -4.49 -0.21
CA GLY A 315 10.88 -4.94 -1.09
C GLY A 315 11.16 -4.04 -2.29
N ARG A 316 10.38 -2.95 -2.49
CA ARG A 316 10.54 -1.98 -3.58
C ARG A 316 10.48 -0.53 -3.11
N ASN A 317 11.10 -0.23 -1.96
CA ASN A 317 11.27 1.14 -1.47
C ASN A 317 9.94 1.84 -1.10
N ALA A 318 8.96 1.12 -0.53
CA ALA A 318 7.72 1.67 0.00
C ALA A 318 7.43 1.12 1.39
N THR A 319 6.50 1.71 2.12
CA THR A 319 5.92 1.07 3.32
C THR A 319 4.67 0.28 2.93
N TRP A 320 4.24 -0.61 3.80
CA TRP A 320 3.04 -1.40 3.65
C TRP A 320 2.03 -1.10 4.74
N ASN A 321 0.95 -0.42 4.36
CA ASN A 321 -0.23 -0.14 5.16
C ASN A 321 -1.32 -1.15 4.81
N LEU A 322 -1.42 -2.23 5.59
CA LEU A 322 -2.40 -3.30 5.36
C LEU A 322 -3.70 -3.01 6.07
N ASN A 323 -4.79 -2.84 5.32
CA ASN A 323 -6.11 -2.73 5.90
C ASN A 323 -6.63 -4.09 6.37
N ILE A 324 -7.07 -4.12 7.62
CA ILE A 324 -7.67 -5.28 8.29
C ILE A 324 -9.01 -4.79 8.85
N PRO A 325 -10.12 -5.05 8.13
CA PRO A 325 -11.43 -4.58 8.55
C PRO A 325 -11.85 -5.24 9.86
N ILE A 326 -12.62 -4.51 10.65
CA ILE A 326 -13.17 -5.01 11.91
C ILE A 326 -14.62 -5.44 11.69
N ASP A 327 -14.99 -6.63 12.17
CA ASP A 327 -16.33 -7.18 12.02
C ASP A 327 -17.37 -6.47 12.90
N LYS A 328 -18.67 -6.80 12.71
CA LYS A 328 -19.79 -6.18 13.45
C LYS A 328 -19.71 -6.36 14.96
N ARG A 329 -18.97 -7.37 15.46
CA ARG A 329 -18.71 -7.55 16.89
C ARG A 329 -17.74 -6.51 17.44
N GLY A 330 -16.87 -5.95 16.61
CA GLY A 330 -15.76 -5.09 16.98
C GLY A 330 -14.44 -5.83 17.15
N LEU A 331 -14.25 -6.95 16.46
CA LEU A 331 -13.08 -7.83 16.52
C LEU A 331 -12.46 -8.00 15.12
N VAL A 332 -11.17 -8.28 15.06
CA VAL A 332 -10.56 -8.81 13.83
C VAL A 332 -11.10 -10.22 13.61
N HIS A 333 -11.59 -10.48 12.40
CA HIS A 333 -12.19 -11.77 12.05
C HIS A 333 -11.17 -12.92 12.15
N PRO A 334 -11.55 -14.13 12.59
CA PRO A 334 -10.63 -15.25 12.73
C PRO A 334 -9.87 -15.63 11.46
N THR A 335 -10.53 -15.59 10.29
CA THR A 335 -9.89 -15.88 8.99
C THR A 335 -8.77 -14.89 8.69
N ASP A 336 -9.01 -13.59 8.87
CA ASP A 336 -8.02 -12.53 8.65
C ASP A 336 -6.83 -12.71 9.60
N SER A 337 -7.13 -13.02 10.87
CA SER A 337 -6.11 -13.30 11.90
C SER A 337 -5.23 -14.48 11.52
N ALA A 338 -5.81 -15.59 11.03
CA ALA A 338 -5.08 -16.79 10.67
C ALA A 338 -4.11 -16.55 9.51
N VAL A 339 -4.59 -15.90 8.45
CA VAL A 339 -3.75 -15.55 7.28
C VAL A 339 -2.63 -14.59 7.67
N LEU A 340 -2.95 -13.53 8.42
CA LEU A 340 -1.97 -12.54 8.89
C LEU A 340 -0.86 -13.18 9.72
N MET A 341 -1.19 -14.09 10.63
CA MET A 341 -0.20 -14.77 11.48
C MET A 341 0.67 -15.74 10.71
N GLU A 342 0.15 -16.43 9.69
CA GLU A 342 0.98 -17.31 8.86
C GLU A 342 1.95 -16.49 7.99
N VAL A 343 1.52 -15.37 7.40
CA VAL A 343 2.40 -14.41 6.71
C VAL A 343 3.53 -13.94 7.64
N ALA A 344 3.18 -13.52 8.86
CA ALA A 344 4.15 -13.06 9.84
C ALA A 344 5.21 -14.13 10.16
N LYS A 345 4.77 -15.37 10.38
CA LYS A 345 5.64 -16.53 10.64
C LYS A 345 6.59 -16.82 9.46
N ILE A 346 6.10 -16.77 8.22
CA ILE A 346 6.93 -17.01 7.04
C ILE A 346 7.96 -15.90 6.89
N LEU A 347 7.57 -14.62 7.02
CA LEU A 347 8.50 -13.50 6.95
C LEU A 347 9.56 -13.59 8.06
N GLN A 348 9.16 -13.89 9.30
CA GLN A 348 10.11 -14.09 10.40
C GLN A 348 11.12 -15.20 10.10
N ASN A 349 10.68 -16.32 9.52
CA ASN A 349 11.56 -17.42 9.17
C ASN A 349 12.48 -17.08 7.98
N ASN A 350 11.95 -16.40 6.96
CA ASN A 350 12.71 -16.03 5.76
C ASN A 350 13.86 -15.06 6.06
N PHE A 351 13.68 -14.17 7.04
CA PHE A 351 14.68 -13.16 7.44
C PHE A 351 15.41 -13.49 8.75
N LYS A 352 15.37 -14.76 9.19
CA LYS A 352 15.94 -15.15 10.47
C LYS A 352 17.46 -15.22 10.48
N GLU A 353 18.08 -15.73 9.40
CA GLU A 353 19.51 -15.99 9.31
C GLU A 353 20.13 -15.22 8.15
N ASN A 354 20.84 -14.14 8.48
CA ASN A 354 21.56 -13.35 7.48
C ASN A 354 22.88 -14.04 7.10
N LEU A 355 22.92 -14.68 5.94
CA LEU A 355 24.08 -15.40 5.42
C LEU A 355 25.23 -14.46 5.00
N ALA A 356 24.98 -13.17 4.74
CA ALA A 356 26.01 -12.18 4.43
C ALA A 356 27.07 -12.06 5.53
N LEU A 357 26.69 -12.31 6.79
CA LEU A 357 27.61 -12.28 7.95
C LEU A 357 28.69 -13.38 7.90
N GLN A 358 28.53 -14.38 7.04
CA GLN A 358 29.49 -15.47 6.85
C GLN A 358 30.46 -15.21 5.70
N ALA A 359 30.24 -14.13 4.91
CA ALA A 359 31.04 -13.79 3.75
C ALA A 359 32.15 -12.79 4.06
N GLU A 360 33.26 -12.88 3.34
CA GLU A 360 34.22 -11.79 3.21
C GLU A 360 33.73 -10.82 2.14
N VAL A 361 33.65 -9.51 2.49
CA VAL A 361 33.09 -8.49 1.60
C VAL A 361 34.20 -7.60 1.04
N ARG A 362 34.23 -7.41 -0.28
CA ARG A 362 35.18 -6.56 -1.00
C ARG A 362 34.44 -5.70 -2.01
N ALA A 363 34.87 -4.45 -2.17
CA ALA A 363 34.32 -3.54 -3.17
C ALA A 363 35.39 -3.14 -4.17
N SER A 364 34.98 -2.89 -5.42
CA SER A 364 35.86 -2.46 -6.53
C SER A 364 36.40 -1.05 -6.34
N ASN A 365 35.67 -0.19 -5.60
CA ASN A 365 36.09 1.15 -5.18
C ASN A 365 35.61 1.45 -3.78
N VAL A 366 36.43 2.13 -2.99
CA VAL A 366 36.16 2.50 -1.59
C VAL A 366 36.73 3.88 -1.34
N ARG A 367 35.91 4.83 -0.93
CA ARG A 367 36.27 6.23 -0.61
C ARG A 367 37.33 6.36 0.49
N GLY A 368 37.48 5.35 1.31
CA GLY A 368 38.42 5.28 2.41
C GLY A 368 37.93 4.37 3.50
N LYS A 369 38.75 4.17 4.55
CA LYS A 369 38.45 3.21 5.62
C LYS A 369 37.13 3.48 6.36
N ASP A 370 36.72 4.74 6.46
CA ASP A 370 35.49 5.16 7.14
C ASP A 370 34.23 4.86 6.28
N PHE A 371 34.43 4.44 5.04
CA PHE A 371 33.39 4.07 4.07
C PHE A 371 33.66 2.69 3.47
N ALA A 372 34.23 1.80 4.26
CA ALA A 372 34.65 0.47 3.81
C ALA A 372 33.47 -0.45 3.49
N ALA A 373 33.69 -1.43 2.59
CA ALA A 373 32.68 -2.44 2.23
C ALA A 373 32.17 -3.25 3.46
N ALA A 374 32.96 -3.36 4.53
CA ALA A 374 32.55 -4.03 5.77
C ALA A 374 31.34 -3.39 6.45
N HIS A 375 31.06 -2.09 6.20
CA HIS A 375 29.88 -1.41 6.73
C HIS A 375 28.57 -1.94 6.15
N LEU A 376 28.62 -2.67 5.05
CA LEU A 376 27.43 -3.29 4.45
C LEU A 376 26.82 -4.42 5.29
N ILE A 377 27.62 -4.99 6.22
CA ILE A 377 27.21 -6.15 7.02
C ILE A 377 27.47 -5.97 8.52
N ASP A 378 27.74 -4.75 8.98
CA ASP A 378 28.05 -4.47 10.40
C ASP A 378 26.80 -4.29 11.29
N GLY A 379 25.60 -4.25 10.68
CA GLY A 379 24.33 -4.07 11.37
C GLY A 379 24.08 -2.66 11.90
N ASN A 380 24.93 -1.69 11.53
CA ASN A 380 24.81 -0.30 11.93
C ASN A 380 24.25 0.55 10.78
N LYS A 381 23.00 0.97 10.89
CA LYS A 381 22.30 1.77 9.86
C LYS A 381 22.90 3.18 9.62
N ASP A 382 23.76 3.65 10.51
CA ASP A 382 24.42 4.96 10.42
C ASP A 382 25.82 4.89 9.76
N SER A 383 26.37 3.69 9.57
CA SER A 383 27.56 3.42 8.76
C SER A 383 27.14 3.06 7.32
N TYR A 384 28.04 3.29 6.37
CA TYR A 384 27.77 2.96 4.98
C TYR A 384 29.07 2.80 4.16
N TRP A 385 28.99 1.99 3.12
CA TRP A 385 29.98 1.96 2.06
C TRP A 385 29.72 3.09 1.07
N ALA A 386 30.80 3.72 0.57
CA ALA A 386 30.75 4.75 -0.44
C ALA A 386 31.90 4.63 -1.44
N THR A 387 31.63 4.98 -2.69
CA THR A 387 32.68 5.19 -3.71
C THR A 387 33.24 6.62 -3.68
N ASP A 388 34.33 6.86 -4.43
CA ASP A 388 34.80 8.20 -4.72
C ASP A 388 33.75 9.01 -5.50
N ASP A 389 33.81 10.36 -5.42
CA ASP A 389 32.76 11.24 -5.96
C ASP A 389 32.45 11.03 -7.45
N GLU A 390 33.47 10.78 -8.28
CA GLU A 390 33.32 10.62 -9.73
C GLU A 390 32.93 9.19 -10.15
N VAL A 391 32.82 8.25 -9.20
CA VAL A 391 32.53 6.85 -9.47
C VAL A 391 31.05 6.59 -9.29
N THR A 392 30.32 6.42 -10.41
CA THR A 392 28.87 6.15 -10.44
C THR A 392 28.53 4.68 -10.72
N SER A 393 29.54 3.84 -10.99
CA SER A 393 29.41 2.40 -11.20
C SER A 393 30.49 1.68 -10.40
N ALA A 394 30.08 0.68 -9.60
CA ALA A 394 31.00 -0.11 -8.77
C ALA A 394 30.36 -1.45 -8.39
N SER A 395 31.19 -2.42 -8.05
CA SER A 395 30.74 -3.74 -7.58
C SER A 395 31.17 -4.02 -6.16
N VAL A 396 30.36 -4.83 -5.47
CA VAL A 396 30.66 -5.44 -4.17
C VAL A 396 30.57 -6.95 -4.33
N GLU A 397 31.61 -7.66 -3.89
CA GLU A 397 31.68 -9.12 -3.91
C GLU A 397 31.58 -9.66 -2.49
N PHE A 398 30.80 -10.74 -2.34
CA PHE A 398 30.63 -11.52 -1.12
C PHE A 398 31.22 -12.91 -1.37
N ASP A 399 32.27 -13.27 -0.66
CA ASP A 399 32.99 -14.54 -0.78
C ASP A 399 32.67 -15.43 0.43
N PHE A 400 31.84 -16.46 0.21
CA PHE A 400 31.50 -17.46 1.22
C PHE A 400 32.59 -18.52 1.25
N LYS A 401 32.99 -18.94 2.43
CA LYS A 401 34.05 -19.97 2.59
C LYS A 401 33.65 -21.34 2.07
N VAL A 402 32.35 -21.58 1.94
CA VAL A 402 31.74 -22.85 1.46
C VAL A 402 30.60 -22.54 0.50
N PRO A 403 30.24 -23.47 -0.42
CA PRO A 403 29.04 -23.31 -1.23
C PRO A 403 27.82 -23.09 -0.36
N THR A 404 27.07 -22.04 -0.65
CA THR A 404 25.95 -21.58 0.15
C THR A 404 24.72 -21.45 -0.74
N ALA A 405 23.61 -22.06 -0.33
CA ALA A 405 22.34 -21.97 -1.05
C ALA A 405 21.60 -20.69 -0.67
N ILE A 406 21.27 -19.87 -1.67
CA ILE A 406 20.65 -18.56 -1.50
C ILE A 406 19.55 -18.32 -2.54
N ASN A 407 18.55 -17.50 -2.21
CA ASN A 407 17.48 -17.10 -3.14
C ASN A 407 16.88 -15.73 -2.83
N GLN A 408 17.44 -14.99 -1.86
CA GLN A 408 17.00 -13.63 -1.53
C GLN A 408 18.21 -12.75 -1.23
N PHE A 409 18.15 -11.53 -1.76
CA PHE A 409 19.16 -10.49 -1.53
C PHE A 409 18.47 -9.18 -1.17
N LEU A 410 18.79 -8.63 -0.01
CA LEU A 410 18.28 -7.37 0.49
C LEU A 410 19.41 -6.33 0.46
N VAL A 411 19.12 -5.14 -0.04
CA VAL A 411 20.06 -4.02 -0.09
C VAL A 411 19.35 -2.71 0.24
N GLN A 412 20.08 -1.80 0.91
CA GLN A 412 19.59 -0.47 1.30
C GLN A 412 20.61 0.61 0.91
N GLU A 413 20.11 1.71 0.32
CA GLU A 413 20.91 2.93 0.18
C GLU A 413 20.94 3.69 1.51
N TYR A 414 22.02 4.46 1.73
CA TYR A 414 22.08 5.43 2.81
C TYR A 414 21.31 6.69 2.42
N ILE A 415 19.99 6.61 2.48
CA ILE A 415 19.06 7.63 1.95
C ILE A 415 19.10 8.98 2.65
N ARG A 416 19.77 9.10 3.81
CA ARG A 416 20.00 10.40 4.49
C ARG A 416 20.74 11.40 3.60
N LEU A 417 21.48 10.90 2.60
CA LEU A 417 22.18 11.71 1.59
C LEU A 417 21.53 11.63 0.20
N GLY A 418 20.27 11.19 0.11
CA GLY A 418 19.48 11.10 -1.12
C GLY A 418 19.52 9.73 -1.79
N GLN A 419 18.57 9.47 -2.68
CA GLN A 419 18.46 8.24 -3.47
C GLN A 419 19.26 8.41 -4.78
N ARG A 420 20.13 7.45 -5.12
CA ARG A 420 21.14 7.61 -6.17
C ARG A 420 21.13 6.51 -7.22
N VAL A 421 20.93 5.25 -6.83
CA VAL A 421 21.07 4.10 -7.72
C VAL A 421 19.96 4.06 -8.75
N LYS A 422 20.35 3.87 -10.03
CA LYS A 422 19.46 3.84 -11.21
C LYS A 422 19.35 2.44 -11.82
N ALA A 423 20.42 1.66 -11.76
CA ALA A 423 20.46 0.32 -12.32
C ALA A 423 21.50 -0.53 -11.59
N PHE A 424 21.17 -1.80 -11.40
CA PHE A 424 22.07 -2.77 -10.78
C PHE A 424 21.86 -4.20 -11.33
N THR A 425 22.88 -5.03 -11.12
CA THR A 425 22.89 -6.46 -11.48
C THR A 425 23.40 -7.27 -10.29
N LEU A 426 22.77 -8.40 -10.01
CA LEU A 426 23.24 -9.40 -9.06
C LEU A 426 23.65 -10.66 -9.82
N GLU A 427 24.87 -11.13 -9.58
CA GLU A 427 25.44 -12.31 -10.22
C GLU A 427 25.91 -13.31 -9.17
N ALA A 428 25.73 -14.59 -9.45
CA ALA A 428 26.28 -15.70 -8.67
C ALA A 428 27.36 -16.42 -9.48
N PHE A 429 28.44 -16.85 -8.82
CA PHE A 429 29.50 -17.63 -9.45
C PHE A 429 29.14 -19.13 -9.39
N VAL A 430 28.76 -19.68 -10.53
CA VAL A 430 28.29 -21.08 -10.67
C VAL A 430 29.02 -21.76 -11.82
N GLY A 431 29.63 -22.93 -11.57
CA GLY A 431 30.30 -23.71 -12.60
C GLY A 431 31.44 -22.96 -13.32
N ASP A 432 32.23 -22.19 -12.58
CA ASP A 432 33.34 -21.35 -13.04
C ASP A 432 32.96 -20.12 -13.88
N GLU A 433 31.67 -19.75 -13.91
CA GLU A 433 31.16 -18.57 -14.61
C GLU A 433 30.29 -17.69 -13.71
N TRP A 434 30.27 -16.36 -13.99
CA TRP A 434 29.33 -15.44 -13.41
C TRP A 434 27.99 -15.52 -14.15
N GLN A 435 26.92 -15.84 -13.44
CA GLN A 435 25.57 -15.92 -13.96
C GLN A 435 24.69 -14.85 -13.32
N VAL A 436 23.98 -14.09 -14.16
CA VAL A 436 23.01 -13.10 -13.68
C VAL A 436 21.83 -13.81 -13.03
N VAL A 437 21.58 -13.55 -11.77
CA VAL A 437 20.44 -14.11 -11.00
C VAL A 437 19.32 -13.09 -10.79
N ALA A 438 19.64 -11.79 -10.79
CA ALA A 438 18.64 -10.72 -10.73
C ALA A 438 19.19 -9.40 -11.30
N THR A 439 18.30 -8.55 -11.76
CA THR A 439 18.58 -7.16 -12.15
C THR A 439 17.51 -6.24 -11.54
N GLY A 440 17.77 -4.95 -11.50
CA GLY A 440 16.79 -3.97 -11.06
C GLY A 440 17.22 -2.54 -11.34
N SER A 441 16.31 -1.59 -11.08
CA SER A 441 16.53 -0.17 -11.36
C SER A 441 16.89 0.61 -10.10
N THR A 442 15.97 0.79 -9.16
CA THR A 442 16.14 1.62 -7.96
C THR A 442 16.27 0.79 -6.71
N ILE A 443 16.97 1.33 -5.70
CA ILE A 443 17.09 0.72 -4.37
C ILE A 443 16.29 1.54 -3.34
N GLY A 444 16.72 2.77 -3.04
CA GLY A 444 16.13 3.62 -2.01
C GLY A 444 16.30 3.05 -0.61
N TYR A 445 15.28 3.24 0.24
CA TYR A 445 15.31 2.75 1.62
C TYR A 445 15.58 1.25 1.71
N LYS A 446 14.90 0.43 0.86
CA LYS A 446 15.06 -1.03 0.83
C LYS A 446 14.69 -1.62 -0.52
N ARG A 447 15.52 -2.54 -1.00
CA ARG A 447 15.24 -3.40 -2.14
C ARG A 447 15.46 -4.85 -1.73
N ILE A 448 14.48 -5.72 -2.05
CA ILE A 448 14.57 -7.17 -1.84
C ILE A 448 14.39 -7.86 -3.19
N LEU A 449 15.40 -8.64 -3.58
CA LEU A 449 15.39 -9.45 -4.79
C LEU A 449 15.09 -10.90 -4.42
N ARG A 450 14.18 -11.53 -5.15
CA ARG A 450 13.91 -12.98 -5.09
C ARG A 450 14.33 -13.61 -6.41
N PHE A 451 14.98 -14.74 -6.36
CA PHE A 451 15.43 -15.49 -7.54
C PHE A 451 15.42 -17.00 -7.23
N PRO A 452 15.46 -17.89 -8.27
CA PRO A 452 15.60 -19.32 -8.05
C PRO A 452 16.79 -19.64 -7.16
N THR A 453 16.65 -20.63 -6.27
CA THR A 453 17.75 -21.02 -5.38
C THR A 453 18.99 -21.39 -6.17
N VAL A 454 20.10 -20.72 -5.87
CA VAL A 454 21.41 -21.02 -6.43
C VAL A 454 22.37 -21.41 -5.31
N GLU A 455 23.22 -22.41 -5.55
CA GLU A 455 24.33 -22.79 -4.68
C GLU A 455 25.62 -22.16 -5.21
N THR A 456 26.22 -21.27 -4.44
CA THR A 456 27.40 -20.51 -4.87
C THR A 456 28.36 -20.20 -3.72
N GLN A 457 29.64 -20.01 -4.04
CA GLN A 457 30.64 -19.48 -3.11
C GLN A 457 30.80 -17.96 -3.23
N LYS A 458 30.37 -17.37 -4.35
CA LYS A 458 30.55 -15.92 -4.57
C LYS A 458 29.32 -15.27 -5.16
N LEU A 459 28.93 -14.13 -4.58
CA LEU A 459 27.98 -13.20 -5.14
C LEU A 459 28.67 -11.91 -5.54
N ARG A 460 28.23 -11.29 -6.62
CA ARG A 460 28.65 -9.95 -7.03
C ARG A 460 27.42 -9.09 -7.26
N PHE A 461 27.33 -8.01 -6.51
CA PHE A 461 26.34 -6.96 -6.71
C PHE A 461 27.02 -5.79 -7.41
N THR A 462 26.58 -5.47 -8.63
CA THR A 462 27.13 -4.39 -9.44
C THR A 462 26.12 -3.28 -9.60
N ILE A 463 26.44 -2.07 -9.13
CA ILE A 463 25.71 -0.84 -9.49
C ILE A 463 26.20 -0.43 -10.89
N ASN A 464 25.30 -0.52 -11.87
CA ASN A 464 25.59 -0.24 -13.27
C ASN A 464 25.52 1.26 -13.60
N ASP A 465 24.59 1.97 -12.92
CA ASP A 465 24.39 3.43 -13.10
C ASP A 465 23.84 4.05 -11.81
N ALA A 466 24.30 5.25 -11.49
CA ALA A 466 23.83 6.03 -10.36
C ALA A 466 23.93 7.55 -10.68
N LYS A 467 23.10 8.34 -10.02
CA LYS A 467 23.03 9.82 -10.17
C LYS A 467 24.24 10.52 -9.55
N ALA A 468 24.89 9.90 -8.59
CA ALA A 468 26.11 10.34 -7.92
C ALA A 468 26.82 9.12 -7.33
N CYS A 469 27.96 9.29 -6.64
CA CYS A 469 28.67 8.19 -5.99
C CYS A 469 27.71 7.33 -5.14
N PRO A 470 27.62 6.02 -5.38
CA PRO A 470 26.75 5.12 -4.61
C PRO A 470 27.08 5.10 -3.11
N LEU A 471 26.01 5.02 -2.31
CA LEU A 471 26.08 4.88 -0.85
C LEU A 471 25.15 3.74 -0.43
N LEU A 472 25.70 2.64 0.08
CA LEU A 472 24.90 1.54 0.58
C LEU A 472 25.14 1.37 2.10
N SER A 473 24.06 1.28 2.87
CA SER A 473 24.11 1.15 4.33
C SER A 473 23.95 -0.30 4.81
N ASN A 474 23.37 -1.19 4.01
CA ASN A 474 23.09 -2.54 4.45
C ASN A 474 22.97 -3.52 3.27
N VAL A 475 23.46 -4.73 3.47
CA VAL A 475 23.20 -5.89 2.61
C VAL A 475 22.94 -7.11 3.48
N GLU A 476 21.88 -7.83 3.15
CA GLU A 476 21.53 -9.08 3.81
C GLU A 476 21.25 -10.15 2.73
N ILE A 477 21.62 -11.38 2.99
CA ILE A 477 21.49 -12.51 2.08
C ILE A 477 20.78 -13.65 2.78
N TYR A 478 19.78 -14.24 2.12
CA TYR A 478 18.91 -15.24 2.75
C TYR A 478 18.60 -16.43 1.87
N ARG A 479 18.20 -17.52 2.54
CA ARG A 479 17.50 -18.63 1.94
C ARG A 479 16.09 -18.66 2.49
N GLY A 480 15.16 -17.97 1.82
CA GLY A 480 13.74 -18.02 2.15
C GLY A 480 13.05 -19.24 1.55
N LYS A 481 11.86 -19.57 2.06
CA LYS A 481 10.97 -20.51 1.39
C LYS A 481 10.48 -19.91 0.09
N THR A 482 10.53 -20.65 -1.00
CA THR A 482 9.83 -20.34 -2.25
C THR A 482 8.41 -20.85 -2.15
N SER A 483 7.42 -20.07 -2.58
CA SER A 483 6.06 -20.56 -2.76
C SER A 483 6.09 -21.56 -3.91
N GLU A 484 5.78 -22.82 -3.64
CA GLU A 484 5.41 -23.77 -4.67
C GLU A 484 3.95 -23.52 -5.02
N GLU A 485 3.72 -23.19 -6.30
CA GLU A 485 2.45 -23.10 -7.02
C GLU A 485 1.46 -21.98 -6.63
N GLN A 486 1.27 -21.08 -7.58
CA GLN A 486 0.11 -20.20 -7.68
C GLN A 486 -1.16 -21.07 -7.73
N ALA A 487 -2.07 -20.86 -6.77
CA ALA A 487 -3.39 -21.46 -6.81
C ALA A 487 -4.10 -21.00 -8.09
N THR A 488 -4.30 -21.90 -9.01
CA THR A 488 -5.20 -21.73 -10.15
C THR A 488 -6.61 -21.60 -9.60
N LEU A 489 -7.27 -20.49 -9.88
CA LEU A 489 -8.70 -20.35 -9.64
C LEU A 489 -9.43 -21.38 -10.48
N HIS A 490 -9.98 -22.40 -9.85
CA HIS A 490 -10.83 -23.36 -10.52
C HIS A 490 -12.29 -22.95 -10.33
N SER A 491 -12.90 -22.41 -11.38
CA SER A 491 -14.35 -22.53 -11.51
C SER A 491 -14.63 -24.02 -11.80
N GLY A 492 -15.28 -24.71 -10.88
CA GLY A 492 -15.52 -26.15 -10.99
C GLY A 492 -16.59 -26.54 -12.01
N GLN A 493 -16.92 -25.69 -13.01
CA GLN A 493 -18.02 -25.92 -13.94
C GLN A 493 -17.61 -25.80 -15.40
N GLU A 494 -18.07 -26.76 -16.19
CA GLU A 494 -18.01 -26.68 -17.66
C GLU A 494 -19.05 -25.65 -18.14
N LYS A 495 -18.58 -24.47 -18.59
CA LYS A 495 -19.39 -23.40 -19.19
C LYS A 495 -19.60 -23.59 -20.70
N SER A 496 -19.16 -24.71 -21.25
CA SER A 496 -19.12 -24.98 -22.70
C SER A 496 -20.48 -24.91 -23.39
N GLU A 497 -21.56 -25.07 -22.62
CA GLU A 497 -22.93 -24.99 -23.14
C GLU A 497 -23.61 -23.64 -22.91
N TRP A 498 -23.01 -22.74 -22.11
CA TRP A 498 -23.62 -21.44 -21.82
C TRP A 498 -23.51 -20.49 -22.99
N LYS A 499 -24.47 -19.58 -23.10
CA LYS A 499 -24.56 -18.64 -24.24
C LYS A 499 -24.73 -17.22 -23.75
N VAL A 500 -23.83 -16.35 -24.16
CA VAL A 500 -23.97 -14.91 -23.97
C VAL A 500 -25.03 -14.41 -24.97
N LEU A 501 -26.10 -13.85 -24.44
CA LEU A 501 -27.21 -13.31 -25.27
C LEU A 501 -27.04 -11.82 -25.59
N SER A 502 -26.23 -11.11 -24.81
CA SER A 502 -25.90 -9.70 -25.00
C SER A 502 -25.00 -9.51 -26.23
N LYS A 503 -25.19 -8.38 -26.94
CA LYS A 503 -24.37 -8.05 -28.11
C LYS A 503 -23.13 -7.28 -27.70
N GLY A 504 -21.99 -7.99 -27.68
CA GLY A 504 -20.68 -7.41 -27.41
C GLY A 504 -20.09 -6.57 -28.54
N ILE A 505 -19.16 -5.69 -28.18
CA ILE A 505 -18.23 -5.02 -29.11
C ILE A 505 -17.06 -5.97 -29.38
N THR A 506 -16.65 -6.75 -28.38
CA THR A 506 -15.67 -7.83 -28.48
C THR A 506 -16.39 -9.20 -28.64
N PRO A 507 -15.68 -10.28 -29.03
CA PRO A 507 -16.25 -11.63 -29.09
C PRO A 507 -16.96 -12.04 -27.80
N SER A 508 -18.14 -12.65 -27.93
CA SER A 508 -18.96 -13.03 -26.76
C SER A 508 -18.36 -14.17 -25.93
N ASP A 509 -17.54 -15.01 -26.51
CA ASP A 509 -16.80 -16.08 -25.84
C ASP A 509 -15.78 -15.55 -24.83
N TYR A 510 -15.27 -14.34 -24.97
CA TYR A 510 -14.38 -13.71 -24.00
C TYR A 510 -14.97 -13.58 -22.58
N LEU A 511 -16.30 -13.64 -22.45
CA LEU A 511 -16.98 -13.58 -21.16
C LEU A 511 -16.93 -14.89 -20.37
N LEU A 512 -16.76 -16.04 -21.07
CA LEU A 512 -16.95 -17.37 -20.51
C LEU A 512 -15.79 -18.32 -20.84
N ASP A 513 -14.68 -17.82 -21.41
CA ASP A 513 -13.58 -18.64 -21.94
C ASP A 513 -12.56 -19.11 -20.86
N GLY A 514 -12.71 -18.66 -19.63
CA GLY A 514 -11.80 -18.96 -18.53
C GLY A 514 -10.42 -18.31 -18.69
N ASN A 515 -10.26 -17.39 -19.65
CA ASN A 515 -9.03 -16.68 -19.89
C ASN A 515 -9.09 -15.26 -19.35
N TYR A 516 -8.53 -15.02 -18.18
CA TYR A 516 -8.57 -13.72 -17.47
C TYR A 516 -7.83 -12.58 -18.17
N GLN A 517 -7.16 -12.84 -19.30
CA GLN A 517 -6.50 -11.82 -20.14
C GLN A 517 -7.41 -11.31 -21.27
N THR A 518 -8.50 -12.00 -21.58
CA THR A 518 -9.50 -11.55 -22.55
C THR A 518 -10.53 -10.68 -21.84
N VAL A 519 -11.06 -9.66 -22.52
CA VAL A 519 -12.04 -8.74 -21.94
C VAL A 519 -13.23 -8.60 -22.87
N TYR A 520 -14.40 -9.01 -22.38
CA TYR A 520 -15.68 -8.75 -23.03
C TYR A 520 -16.10 -7.30 -22.80
N ARG A 521 -16.47 -6.62 -23.89
CA ARG A 521 -16.93 -5.22 -23.87
C ARG A 521 -18.25 -5.08 -24.58
N GLN A 522 -19.15 -4.28 -24.02
CA GLN A 522 -20.43 -3.94 -24.68
C GLN A 522 -20.89 -2.53 -24.30
N ALA A 523 -21.75 -1.95 -25.15
CA ALA A 523 -22.34 -0.62 -24.92
C ALA A 523 -23.58 -0.65 -24.03
N GLU A 524 -24.32 -1.76 -24.01
CA GLU A 524 -25.49 -1.91 -23.14
C GLU A 524 -25.03 -2.11 -21.69
N ARG A 525 -25.80 -1.58 -20.75
CA ARG A 525 -25.49 -1.63 -19.31
C ARG A 525 -25.88 -2.96 -18.65
N SER A 526 -26.16 -4.02 -19.41
CA SER A 526 -26.52 -5.32 -18.85
C SER A 526 -25.99 -6.49 -19.68
N ILE A 527 -25.37 -7.46 -19.02
CA ILE A 527 -24.90 -8.72 -19.57
C ILE A 527 -25.96 -9.79 -19.28
N VAL A 528 -26.38 -10.54 -20.30
CA VAL A 528 -27.36 -11.64 -20.18
C VAL A 528 -26.75 -12.94 -20.65
N VAL A 529 -26.83 -13.97 -19.81
CA VAL A 529 -26.31 -15.32 -20.09
C VAL A 529 -27.45 -16.34 -19.96
N ASP A 530 -27.58 -17.22 -20.95
CA ASP A 530 -28.41 -18.44 -20.92
C ASP A 530 -27.55 -19.61 -20.43
N LEU A 531 -27.85 -20.13 -19.25
CA LEU A 531 -27.19 -21.28 -18.66
C LEU A 531 -27.55 -22.62 -19.32
N THR A 532 -28.41 -22.55 -20.37
CA THR A 532 -28.94 -23.69 -21.13
C THR A 532 -29.89 -24.58 -20.33
N ASN A 533 -29.54 -24.86 -19.09
CA ASN A 533 -30.36 -25.65 -18.17
C ASN A 533 -30.87 -24.80 -17.01
N LYS A 534 -31.91 -25.26 -16.35
CA LYS A 534 -32.40 -24.68 -15.12
C LYS A 534 -31.54 -25.17 -13.96
N LEU A 535 -30.86 -24.26 -13.28
CA LEU A 535 -29.89 -24.53 -12.20
C LEU A 535 -30.30 -23.84 -10.91
N GLY A 536 -29.91 -24.40 -9.76
CA GLY A 536 -30.00 -23.74 -8.46
C GLY A 536 -28.87 -22.73 -8.32
N VAL A 537 -29.12 -21.46 -8.61
CA VAL A 537 -28.12 -20.37 -8.53
C VAL A 537 -28.17 -19.77 -7.15
N LYS A 538 -27.01 -19.74 -6.44
CA LYS A 538 -26.84 -19.16 -5.10
C LYS A 538 -25.83 -18.03 -5.04
N GLY A 539 -25.32 -17.59 -6.20
CA GLY A 539 -24.36 -16.50 -6.30
C GLY A 539 -23.85 -16.30 -7.71
N PHE A 540 -23.01 -15.31 -7.88
CA PHE A 540 -22.27 -15.08 -9.13
C PHE A 540 -20.86 -14.58 -8.85
N GLN A 541 -19.98 -14.71 -9.83
CA GLN A 541 -18.64 -14.17 -9.81
C GLN A 541 -18.45 -13.22 -10.98
N TYR A 542 -17.95 -12.02 -10.70
CA TYR A 542 -17.61 -11.00 -11.68
C TYR A 542 -16.12 -10.71 -11.60
N LEU A 543 -15.37 -11.04 -12.64
CA LEU A 543 -13.99 -10.59 -12.81
C LEU A 543 -13.99 -9.38 -13.74
N PRO A 544 -13.63 -8.18 -13.26
CA PRO A 544 -13.51 -7.00 -14.09
C PRO A 544 -12.30 -7.10 -15.02
N ASN A 545 -12.13 -6.14 -15.93
CA ASN A 545 -10.81 -5.92 -16.55
C ASN A 545 -9.80 -5.59 -15.44
N THR A 546 -8.76 -6.41 -15.31
CA THR A 546 -7.79 -6.32 -14.20
C THR A 546 -6.71 -5.26 -14.41
N GLU A 547 -6.73 -4.55 -15.54
CA GLU A 547 -5.80 -3.45 -15.79
C GLU A 547 -6.16 -2.24 -14.93
N ILE A 548 -5.23 -1.82 -14.05
CA ILE A 548 -5.43 -0.66 -13.17
C ILE A 548 -5.67 0.61 -14.00
N GLY A 549 -6.75 1.31 -13.67
CA GLY A 549 -7.17 2.52 -14.37
C GLY A 549 -8.05 2.25 -15.59
N SER A 550 -8.53 1.01 -15.79
CA SER A 550 -9.52 0.70 -16.81
C SER A 550 -10.83 1.44 -16.54
N ASP A 551 -11.43 1.92 -17.61
CA ASP A 551 -12.80 2.47 -17.59
C ASP A 551 -13.81 1.35 -17.82
N GLY A 552 -15.09 1.61 -17.48
CA GLY A 552 -16.15 0.64 -17.80
C GLY A 552 -16.29 -0.52 -16.81
N LEU A 553 -15.57 -0.50 -15.70
CA LEU A 553 -15.76 -1.45 -14.61
C LEU A 553 -17.13 -1.18 -13.94
N ILE A 554 -17.89 -2.24 -13.66
CA ILE A 554 -19.18 -2.10 -12.98
C ILE A 554 -18.92 -1.72 -11.54
N PHE A 555 -19.46 -0.57 -11.09
CA PHE A 555 -19.35 -0.13 -9.70
C PHE A 555 -20.59 -0.50 -8.90
N GLU A 556 -21.77 0.05 -9.23
CA GLU A 556 -23.04 -0.40 -8.67
C GLU A 556 -23.71 -1.40 -9.60
N TYR A 557 -24.15 -2.51 -9.04
CA TYR A 557 -24.73 -3.60 -9.81
C TYR A 557 -26.14 -3.95 -9.37
N LYS A 558 -26.87 -4.60 -10.28
CA LYS A 558 -28.09 -5.35 -10.01
C LYS A 558 -27.97 -6.72 -10.68
N PHE A 559 -28.19 -7.79 -9.92
CA PHE A 559 -28.21 -9.15 -10.44
C PHE A 559 -29.63 -9.70 -10.45
N GLU A 560 -30.06 -10.17 -11.59
CA GLU A 560 -31.41 -10.66 -11.85
C GLU A 560 -31.36 -12.06 -12.44
N VAL A 561 -32.35 -12.88 -12.12
CA VAL A 561 -32.48 -14.24 -12.62
C VAL A 561 -33.84 -14.41 -13.32
N SER A 562 -33.94 -15.37 -14.24
CA SER A 562 -35.17 -15.68 -14.95
C SER A 562 -35.23 -17.16 -15.34
N GLU A 563 -36.44 -17.72 -15.40
CA GLU A 563 -36.68 -19.07 -15.93
C GLU A 563 -36.93 -19.07 -17.46
N ASP A 564 -37.48 -18.00 -17.99
CA ASP A 564 -37.95 -17.91 -19.38
C ASP A 564 -37.27 -16.82 -20.23
N GLY A 565 -36.39 -16.05 -19.62
CA GLY A 565 -35.68 -14.93 -20.25
C GLY A 565 -36.53 -13.69 -20.50
N LYS A 566 -37.77 -13.63 -19.97
CA LYS A 566 -38.72 -12.52 -20.14
C LYS A 566 -39.07 -11.85 -18.83
N GLU A 567 -39.46 -12.64 -17.84
CA GLU A 567 -39.75 -12.13 -16.51
C GLU A 567 -38.50 -12.26 -15.62
N TRP A 568 -38.07 -11.15 -15.02
CA TRP A 568 -36.84 -11.05 -14.26
C TRP A 568 -37.10 -10.78 -12.79
N GLN A 569 -36.49 -11.58 -11.93
CA GLN A 569 -36.50 -11.40 -10.49
C GLN A 569 -35.15 -10.83 -10.05
N VAL A 570 -35.16 -9.71 -9.34
CA VAL A 570 -33.94 -9.18 -8.68
C VAL A 570 -33.62 -10.06 -7.48
N VAL A 571 -32.42 -10.58 -7.42
CA VAL A 571 -31.94 -11.43 -6.31
C VAL A 571 -30.86 -10.76 -5.48
N LYS A 572 -30.10 -9.83 -6.05
CA LYS A 572 -29.10 -9.06 -5.31
C LYS A 572 -28.85 -7.71 -6.00
N GLU A 573 -28.59 -6.70 -5.19
CA GLU A 573 -28.12 -5.37 -5.60
C GLU A 573 -27.02 -4.94 -4.64
N GLY A 574 -26.04 -4.17 -5.12
CA GLY A 574 -24.95 -3.69 -4.31
C GLY A 574 -23.93 -2.89 -5.08
N GLU A 575 -22.80 -2.63 -4.46
CA GLU A 575 -21.64 -2.01 -5.07
C GLU A 575 -20.43 -2.94 -4.97
N PHE A 576 -19.57 -2.94 -6.00
CA PHE A 576 -18.29 -3.63 -5.95
C PHE A 576 -17.25 -2.71 -5.35
N SER A 577 -16.87 -3.03 -4.12
CA SER A 577 -15.95 -2.24 -3.34
C SER A 577 -14.61 -2.07 -4.05
N ASN A 578 -14.12 -0.84 -4.11
CA ASN A 578 -12.76 -0.54 -4.53
C ASN A 578 -12.38 -0.99 -5.95
N ILE A 579 -13.37 -1.30 -6.79
CA ILE A 579 -13.18 -1.95 -8.09
C ILE A 579 -12.29 -1.13 -9.04
N GLN A 580 -12.25 0.19 -8.92
CA GLN A 580 -11.44 1.07 -9.76
C GLN A 580 -9.96 0.93 -9.52
N ASN A 581 -9.54 0.82 -8.25
CA ASN A 581 -8.13 0.84 -7.83
C ASN A 581 -7.62 -0.54 -7.44
N ASN A 582 -8.53 -1.51 -7.27
CA ASN A 582 -8.24 -2.91 -6.98
C ASN A 582 -9.22 -3.82 -7.76
N PRO A 583 -9.07 -3.92 -9.10
CA PRO A 583 -9.96 -4.72 -9.95
C PRO A 583 -9.68 -6.22 -9.78
N VAL A 584 -10.21 -6.82 -8.74
CA VAL A 584 -10.08 -8.25 -8.42
C VAL A 584 -11.42 -8.97 -8.60
N LEU A 585 -11.37 -10.31 -8.63
CA LEU A 585 -12.58 -11.14 -8.66
C LEU A 585 -13.52 -10.77 -7.52
N GLN A 586 -14.77 -10.51 -7.86
CA GLN A 586 -15.85 -10.26 -6.92
C GLN A 586 -16.76 -11.50 -6.87
N THR A 587 -17.01 -12.03 -5.69
CA THR A 587 -17.95 -13.14 -5.46
C THR A 587 -19.11 -12.62 -4.62
N VAL A 588 -20.33 -12.79 -5.11
CA VAL A 588 -21.55 -12.34 -4.45
C VAL A 588 -22.47 -13.54 -4.23
N SER A 589 -22.88 -13.74 -2.99
CA SER A 589 -23.76 -14.84 -2.61
C SER A 589 -25.17 -14.35 -2.26
N PHE A 590 -26.17 -15.20 -2.46
CA PHE A 590 -27.57 -14.99 -2.09
C PHE A 590 -28.27 -16.33 -1.86
N GLU A 591 -29.49 -16.28 -1.32
CA GLU A 591 -30.31 -17.50 -1.13
C GLU A 591 -30.57 -18.21 -2.47
N PRO A 592 -30.46 -19.53 -2.57
CA PRO A 592 -30.59 -20.29 -3.81
C PRO A 592 -31.92 -20.03 -4.53
N VAL A 593 -31.83 -19.77 -5.83
CA VAL A 593 -33.00 -19.55 -6.70
C VAL A 593 -32.86 -20.36 -7.99
N GLN A 594 -33.94 -21.02 -8.41
CA GLN A 594 -33.95 -21.76 -9.66
C GLN A 594 -34.00 -20.82 -10.86
N ALA A 595 -33.01 -20.90 -11.73
CA ALA A 595 -32.89 -20.03 -12.90
C ALA A 595 -32.26 -20.74 -14.11
N ARG A 596 -32.65 -20.32 -15.31
CA ARG A 596 -31.99 -20.65 -16.57
C ARG A 596 -31.22 -19.43 -17.14
N TYR A 597 -31.72 -18.24 -16.88
CA TYR A 597 -31.11 -17.01 -17.39
C TYR A 597 -30.64 -16.16 -16.22
N VAL A 598 -29.46 -15.55 -16.38
CA VAL A 598 -28.91 -14.60 -15.43
C VAL A 598 -28.63 -13.28 -16.14
N LYS A 599 -28.77 -12.17 -15.41
CA LYS A 599 -28.48 -10.84 -15.91
C LYS A 599 -27.76 -10.01 -14.88
N LEU A 600 -26.53 -9.58 -15.22
CA LEU A 600 -25.77 -8.60 -14.47
C LEU A 600 -25.93 -7.24 -15.11
N SER A 601 -26.52 -6.29 -14.40
CA SER A 601 -26.75 -4.92 -14.86
C SER A 601 -25.89 -3.94 -14.09
N ALA A 602 -25.20 -3.04 -14.80
CA ALA A 602 -24.50 -1.90 -14.21
C ALA A 602 -25.47 -0.75 -13.97
N ARG A 603 -25.66 -0.34 -12.73
CA ARG A 603 -26.34 0.91 -12.35
C ARG A 603 -25.42 2.11 -12.52
N SER A 604 -24.17 1.94 -12.12
CA SER A 604 -23.09 2.88 -12.40
C SER A 604 -21.83 2.15 -12.85
N VAL A 605 -20.96 2.87 -13.54
CA VAL A 605 -19.68 2.38 -14.07
C VAL A 605 -18.60 3.38 -13.71
N VAL A 606 -17.40 2.87 -13.48
CA VAL A 606 -16.23 3.71 -13.22
C VAL A 606 -16.04 4.72 -14.36
N ASN A 607 -15.81 5.98 -14.00
CA ASN A 607 -15.61 7.13 -14.90
C ASN A 607 -16.76 7.39 -15.89
N ASP A 608 -17.98 6.95 -15.57
CA ASP A 608 -19.16 7.07 -16.46
C ASP A 608 -18.91 6.59 -17.90
N ALA A 609 -18.04 5.59 -18.05
CA ALA A 609 -17.65 5.06 -19.34
C ALA A 609 -18.87 4.67 -20.19
N PRO A 610 -18.83 4.82 -21.52
CA PRO A 610 -19.94 4.47 -22.41
C PRO A 610 -20.15 2.96 -22.54
N THR A 611 -19.20 2.15 -22.13
CA THR A 611 -19.20 0.68 -22.19
C THR A 611 -19.07 0.08 -20.80
N ILE A 612 -19.46 -1.19 -20.67
CA ILE A 612 -19.08 -2.03 -19.54
C ILE A 612 -18.04 -3.05 -19.97
N GLU A 613 -17.12 -3.39 -19.05
CA GLU A 613 -16.03 -4.33 -19.26
C GLU A 613 -16.10 -5.48 -18.23
N CYS A 614 -15.90 -6.71 -18.70
CA CYS A 614 -15.90 -7.91 -17.90
C CYS A 614 -14.90 -8.91 -18.48
N ALA A 615 -13.91 -9.33 -17.69
CA ALA A 615 -12.98 -10.37 -18.12
C ALA A 615 -13.60 -11.76 -18.02
N GLU A 616 -14.41 -12.00 -16.95
CA GLU A 616 -15.09 -13.29 -16.78
C GLU A 616 -16.38 -13.11 -15.96
N LEU A 617 -17.44 -13.84 -16.34
CA LEU A 617 -18.67 -13.94 -15.55
C LEU A 617 -18.97 -15.40 -15.28
N ASP A 618 -19.26 -15.72 -14.02
CA ASP A 618 -19.62 -17.07 -13.60
C ASP A 618 -20.82 -17.05 -12.64
N VAL A 619 -21.47 -18.19 -12.44
CA VAL A 619 -22.49 -18.35 -11.41
C VAL A 619 -22.07 -19.43 -10.41
N VAL A 620 -22.40 -19.19 -9.15
CA VAL A 620 -22.22 -20.17 -8.09
C VAL A 620 -23.51 -20.95 -7.96
N ILE A 621 -23.43 -22.25 -8.15
CA ILE A 621 -24.60 -23.16 -8.07
C ILE A 621 -24.59 -23.98 -6.78
N GLU A 622 -25.75 -24.58 -6.44
CA GLU A 622 -25.89 -25.50 -5.29
C GLU A 622 -25.00 -26.74 -5.43
#